data_1f6a66a65adc1ccff54ad20fe9484dc0
#
_entry.id   1f6a66a65adc1ccff54ad20fe9484dc0
#
_cell.length_a   1.000
_cell.length_b   1.000
_cell.length_c   1.000
_cell.angle_alpha   90.00
_cell.angle_beta   90.00
_cell.angle_gamma   90.00
#
_symmetry.space_group_name_H-M   'P 1'
#
loop_
_entity.id
_entity.type
_entity.pdbx_description
1 polymer ?
#
loop_
_entity_poly.entity_id
_entity_poly.type
_entity_poly.pdbx_seq_one_letter_code
_entity_poly.pdbx_strand_id
1 'polypeptide(L)'
;MNHPFYLKKFQTRLMVALCLMILISSIISFGVSMVINNKALLQEITEDQRGVAVYALELYQKTYLPVEEIVSISTNAIYQVEVITDTLSLPMDAAEKSSLEMGEVVSTVQKFLITPVTFFKAGDSILKVSIRSHVNVFRKMSIRAFYTLTICTFSFFLFVFLSTRRMLRPISRLTEATRKVSEGDFTVRLNVNRRDELGQLMENFNHMARELQSIEYLQKDFISNVSHEFKTPIASIQGFATLLKSPETTEEEREEYTSIIIKESQRLSRLSQNLLRLSKLEYQQRLTSDEPFSLDEQLRQTVLLLEPEWAPKEISWDVNLENTVIRGDAELMQQVWINLLGNAIKFSPQGGEIALSLYISDVVKVRIRDQGTGMDEATQARIFERFYQGDTSHAHEGNGLGLPLAKRIIDLHGGTLRVKSSPEKGSTFTVELKRADPPERSFP
;
A
#
# COMPACT_ATOMS: atom_id res chain seq x y z
N MET A 1 24.76 3.33 -6.22
CA MET A 1 24.81 4.02 -7.54
C MET A 1 24.50 2.99 -8.62
N ASN A 2 23.34 2.96 -9.31
CA ASN A 2 23.03 2.30 -10.59
C ASN A 2 21.54 1.92 -10.77
N HIS A 3 20.62 2.41 -9.93
CA HIS A 3 19.19 2.04 -10.05
C HIS A 3 18.37 2.72 -11.18
N PRO A 4 18.61 3.97 -11.62
CA PRO A 4 17.84 4.54 -12.73
C PRO A 4 18.11 3.83 -14.06
N PHE A 5 19.28 3.17 -14.20
CA PHE A 5 19.66 2.43 -15.41
C PHE A 5 18.89 1.11 -15.54
N TYR A 6 18.59 0.42 -14.43
CA TYR A 6 17.83 -0.84 -14.44
C TYR A 6 16.34 -0.62 -14.76
N LEU A 7 15.71 0.42 -14.22
CA LEU A 7 14.32 0.76 -14.54
C LEU A 7 14.14 1.20 -15.99
N LYS A 8 15.07 2.00 -16.54
CA LYS A 8 15.08 2.31 -17.98
C LYS A 8 15.25 1.05 -18.82
N LYS A 9 16.13 0.11 -18.43
CA LYS A 9 16.27 -1.19 -19.10
C LYS A 9 15.00 -2.04 -19.02
N PHE A 10 14.30 -2.07 -17.90
CA PHE A 10 13.04 -2.80 -17.76
C PHE A 10 11.94 -2.19 -18.64
N GLN A 11 11.77 -0.86 -18.62
CA GLN A 11 10.83 -0.15 -19.48
C GLN A 11 11.11 -0.44 -20.96
N THR A 12 12.36 -0.35 -21.37
CA THR A 12 12.76 -0.61 -22.76
C THR A 12 12.52 -2.08 -23.13
N ARG A 13 12.86 -3.03 -22.25
CA ARG A 13 12.62 -4.46 -22.48
C ARG A 13 11.13 -4.78 -22.58
N LEU A 14 10.30 -4.24 -21.69
CA LEU A 14 8.84 -4.43 -21.73
C LEU A 14 8.24 -3.84 -23.01
N MET A 15 8.64 -2.61 -23.38
CA MET A 15 8.21 -1.99 -24.64
C MET A 15 8.63 -2.83 -25.85
N VAL A 16 9.87 -3.27 -25.91
CA VAL A 16 10.37 -4.10 -27.02
C VAL A 16 9.62 -5.44 -27.08
N ALA A 17 9.40 -6.09 -25.94
CA ALA A 17 8.65 -7.35 -25.90
C ALA A 17 7.21 -7.18 -26.38
N LEU A 18 6.50 -6.13 -25.93
CA LEU A 18 5.14 -5.82 -26.38
C LEU A 18 5.12 -5.49 -27.87
N CYS A 19 6.07 -4.72 -28.36
CA CYS A 19 6.21 -4.38 -29.78
C CYS A 19 6.44 -5.61 -30.65
N LEU A 20 7.31 -6.53 -30.22
CA LEU A 20 7.58 -7.79 -30.93
C LEU A 20 6.32 -8.69 -30.94
N MET A 21 5.62 -8.79 -29.81
CA MET A 21 4.39 -9.57 -29.71
C MET A 21 3.29 -9.05 -30.64
N ILE A 22 3.15 -7.72 -30.76
CA ILE A 22 2.22 -7.07 -31.68
C ILE A 22 2.59 -7.36 -33.13
N LEU A 23 3.87 -7.23 -33.46
CA LEU A 23 4.36 -7.46 -34.82
C LEU A 23 4.13 -8.91 -35.25
N ILE A 24 4.45 -9.87 -34.38
CA ILE A 24 4.20 -11.30 -34.63
C ILE A 24 2.70 -11.58 -34.80
N SER A 25 1.87 -11.07 -33.88
CA SER A 25 0.41 -11.22 -33.93
C SER A 25 -0.17 -10.61 -35.22
N SER A 26 0.34 -9.46 -35.65
CA SER A 26 -0.04 -8.78 -36.89
C SER A 26 0.29 -9.60 -38.13
N ILE A 27 1.49 -10.18 -38.18
CA ILE A 27 1.91 -11.04 -39.30
C ILE A 27 1.05 -12.31 -39.39
N ILE A 28 0.80 -12.95 -38.23
CA ILE A 28 -0.08 -14.14 -38.15
C ILE A 28 -1.49 -13.78 -38.59
N SER A 29 -2.06 -12.70 -38.07
CA SER A 29 -3.42 -12.23 -38.43
C SER A 29 -3.52 -11.93 -39.93
N PHE A 30 -2.50 -11.32 -40.53
CA PHE A 30 -2.46 -11.06 -41.97
C PHE A 30 -2.45 -12.36 -42.76
N GLY A 31 -1.60 -13.31 -42.38
CA GLY A 31 -1.54 -14.61 -43.06
C GLY A 31 -2.86 -15.36 -43.00
N VAL A 32 -3.49 -15.43 -41.83
CA VAL A 32 -4.79 -16.06 -41.64
C VAL A 32 -5.90 -15.35 -42.45
N SER A 33 -5.93 -14.01 -42.37
CA SER A 33 -6.90 -13.21 -43.13
C SER A 33 -6.72 -13.40 -44.64
N MET A 34 -5.51 -13.46 -45.14
CA MET A 34 -5.20 -13.69 -46.57
C MET A 34 -5.71 -15.05 -47.02
N VAL A 35 -5.48 -16.11 -46.22
CA VAL A 35 -5.95 -17.48 -46.56
C VAL A 35 -7.47 -17.55 -46.59
N ILE A 36 -8.15 -17.00 -45.56
CA ILE A 36 -9.61 -17.02 -45.47
C ILE A 36 -10.23 -16.21 -46.60
N ASN A 37 -9.78 -14.98 -46.81
CA ASN A 37 -10.32 -14.10 -47.84
C ASN A 37 -10.09 -14.64 -49.25
N ASN A 38 -8.91 -15.23 -49.53
CA ASN A 38 -8.64 -15.84 -50.83
C ASN A 38 -9.55 -17.02 -51.07
N LYS A 39 -9.82 -17.88 -50.10
CA LYS A 39 -10.73 -19.03 -50.25
C LYS A 39 -12.20 -18.59 -50.52
N ALA A 40 -12.66 -17.62 -49.73
CA ALA A 40 -14.04 -17.09 -49.93
C ALA A 40 -14.17 -16.41 -51.30
N LEU A 41 -13.20 -15.62 -51.72
CA LEU A 41 -13.19 -14.93 -53.00
C LEU A 41 -13.14 -15.91 -54.18
N LEU A 42 -12.35 -16.98 -54.05
CA LEU A 42 -12.30 -18.02 -55.11
C LEU A 42 -13.65 -18.72 -55.27
N GLN A 43 -14.35 -19.00 -54.19
CA GLN A 43 -15.73 -19.58 -54.22
C GLN A 43 -16.72 -18.61 -54.87
N GLU A 44 -16.72 -17.33 -54.46
CA GLU A 44 -17.62 -16.33 -55.05
C GLU A 44 -17.38 -16.15 -56.51
N ILE A 45 -16.13 -16.04 -56.96
CA ILE A 45 -15.79 -15.94 -58.40
C ILE A 45 -16.22 -17.20 -59.16
N THR A 46 -16.07 -18.38 -58.58
CA THR A 46 -16.49 -19.65 -59.22
C THR A 46 -17.99 -19.71 -59.42
N GLU A 47 -18.78 -19.28 -58.37
CA GLU A 47 -20.24 -19.23 -58.45
C GLU A 47 -20.73 -18.22 -59.50
N ASP A 48 -20.11 -17.01 -59.52
CA ASP A 48 -20.43 -16.01 -60.53
C ASP A 48 -20.11 -16.48 -61.97
N GLN A 49 -18.93 -17.08 -62.19
CA GLN A 49 -18.57 -17.65 -63.47
C GLN A 49 -19.57 -18.76 -63.91
N ARG A 50 -19.96 -19.59 -62.98
CA ARG A 50 -21.00 -20.62 -63.22
C ARG A 50 -22.33 -20.01 -63.63
N GLY A 51 -22.74 -18.91 -62.92
CA GLY A 51 -23.92 -18.15 -63.30
C GLY A 51 -23.86 -17.60 -64.73
N VAL A 52 -22.72 -17.01 -65.12
CA VAL A 52 -22.50 -16.54 -66.50
C VAL A 52 -22.55 -17.69 -67.51
N ALA A 53 -21.95 -18.83 -67.17
CA ALA A 53 -21.95 -20.02 -68.05
C ALA A 53 -23.34 -20.61 -68.24
N VAL A 54 -24.12 -20.74 -67.16
CA VAL A 54 -25.49 -21.22 -67.19
C VAL A 54 -26.38 -20.27 -68.01
N TYR A 55 -26.27 -18.95 -67.78
CA TYR A 55 -26.99 -17.96 -68.57
C TYR A 55 -26.64 -18.04 -70.05
N ALA A 56 -25.40 -18.15 -70.41
CA ALA A 56 -24.96 -18.30 -71.81
C ALA A 56 -25.47 -19.60 -72.46
N LEU A 57 -25.50 -20.68 -71.67
CA LEU A 57 -26.00 -21.95 -72.10
C LEU A 57 -27.56 -21.92 -72.36
N GLU A 58 -28.29 -21.29 -71.44
CA GLU A 58 -29.75 -21.07 -71.61
C GLU A 58 -30.05 -20.19 -72.82
N LEU A 59 -29.25 -19.15 -73.05
CA LEU A 59 -29.40 -18.28 -74.22
C LEU A 59 -29.22 -19.08 -75.52
N TYR A 60 -28.18 -19.93 -75.56
CA TYR A 60 -27.91 -20.80 -76.69
C TYR A 60 -29.11 -21.72 -76.96
N GLN A 61 -29.65 -22.35 -75.94
CA GLN A 61 -30.74 -23.31 -76.07
C GLN A 61 -32.09 -22.68 -76.52
N LYS A 62 -32.34 -21.41 -76.03
CA LYS A 62 -33.66 -20.75 -76.27
C LYS A 62 -33.69 -19.87 -77.52
N THR A 63 -32.56 -19.33 -78.00
CA THR A 63 -32.57 -18.27 -79.03
C THR A 63 -31.99 -18.70 -80.41
N TYR A 64 -31.38 -19.88 -80.51
CA TYR A 64 -30.64 -20.34 -81.70
C TYR A 64 -29.60 -19.35 -82.29
N LEU A 65 -29.08 -18.44 -81.44
CA LEU A 65 -28.06 -17.47 -81.84
C LEU A 65 -26.75 -18.20 -82.17
N PRO A 66 -25.90 -17.68 -83.09
CA PRO A 66 -24.58 -18.23 -83.32
C PRO A 66 -23.72 -18.05 -82.12
N VAL A 67 -22.72 -18.97 -81.91
CA VAL A 67 -21.83 -19.00 -80.71
C VAL A 67 -21.11 -17.69 -80.52
N GLU A 68 -20.66 -17.02 -81.59
CA GLU A 68 -19.99 -15.74 -81.57
C GLU A 68 -20.83 -14.62 -80.94
N GLU A 69 -22.12 -14.63 -81.20
CA GLU A 69 -23.08 -13.65 -80.68
C GLU A 69 -23.36 -13.88 -79.16
N ILE A 70 -23.44 -15.16 -78.77
CA ILE A 70 -23.53 -15.55 -77.36
C ILE A 70 -22.31 -15.15 -76.54
N VAL A 71 -21.12 -15.37 -77.12
CA VAL A 71 -19.85 -14.90 -76.52
C VAL A 71 -19.87 -13.39 -76.28
N SER A 72 -20.34 -12.64 -77.28
CA SER A 72 -20.39 -11.18 -77.17
C SER A 72 -21.37 -10.69 -76.12
N ILE A 73 -22.59 -11.30 -76.03
CA ILE A 73 -23.66 -10.96 -75.09
C ILE A 73 -23.30 -11.39 -73.66
N SER A 74 -22.65 -12.54 -73.52
CA SER A 74 -22.28 -13.10 -72.18
C SER A 74 -21.01 -12.51 -71.62
N THR A 75 -20.18 -11.86 -72.42
CA THR A 75 -18.99 -11.16 -71.97
C THR A 75 -19.40 -9.82 -71.34
N ASN A 76 -18.93 -9.58 -70.14
CA ASN A 76 -19.22 -8.33 -69.38
C ASN A 76 -17.95 -7.63 -68.91
N ALA A 77 -18.08 -6.62 -68.06
CA ALA A 77 -16.92 -5.83 -67.55
C ALA A 77 -15.91 -6.66 -66.71
N ILE A 78 -16.40 -7.75 -66.08
CA ILE A 78 -15.61 -8.56 -65.16
C ILE A 78 -15.17 -9.88 -65.78
N TYR A 79 -16.12 -10.57 -66.45
CA TYR A 79 -15.93 -11.90 -67.00
C TYR A 79 -15.86 -11.85 -68.54
N GLN A 80 -14.95 -12.63 -69.09
CA GLN A 80 -14.74 -12.81 -70.51
C GLN A 80 -15.13 -14.24 -70.88
N VAL A 81 -15.95 -14.40 -71.95
CA VAL A 81 -16.29 -15.69 -72.53
C VAL A 81 -15.47 -15.83 -73.81
N GLU A 82 -14.80 -16.97 -73.98
CA GLU A 82 -13.94 -17.28 -75.12
C GLU A 82 -14.26 -18.67 -75.67
N VAL A 83 -14.23 -18.83 -76.98
CA VAL A 83 -14.33 -20.16 -77.63
C VAL A 83 -12.95 -20.81 -77.61
N ILE A 84 -12.86 -22.04 -77.14
CA ILE A 84 -11.61 -22.81 -77.16
C ILE A 84 -11.56 -23.65 -78.40
N THR A 85 -10.52 -23.42 -79.19
CA THR A 85 -10.24 -24.18 -80.44
C THR A 85 -9.39 -25.41 -80.18
N ASP A 86 -8.60 -25.47 -79.12
CA ASP A 86 -7.76 -26.61 -78.77
C ASP A 86 -8.29 -27.35 -77.53
N THR A 87 -8.99 -28.44 -77.80
CA THR A 87 -9.61 -29.28 -76.76
C THR A 87 -8.62 -30.23 -76.07
N LEU A 88 -7.41 -30.40 -76.59
CA LEU A 88 -6.38 -31.30 -76.03
C LEU A 88 -5.69 -30.70 -74.80
N SER A 89 -5.60 -29.39 -74.70
CA SER A 89 -4.87 -28.65 -73.65
C SER A 89 -5.74 -28.18 -72.48
N LEU A 90 -6.97 -28.69 -72.34
CA LEU A 90 -7.85 -28.31 -71.23
C LEU A 90 -7.27 -28.72 -69.85
N PRO A 91 -7.17 -27.81 -68.91
CA PRO A 91 -6.63 -28.10 -67.56
C PRO A 91 -7.62 -28.82 -66.68
N MET A 92 -8.15 -29.95 -67.16
CA MET A 92 -9.19 -30.75 -66.52
C MET A 92 -8.75 -32.19 -66.33
N ASP A 93 -9.26 -32.86 -65.31
CA ASP A 93 -9.08 -34.29 -65.14
C ASP A 93 -10.05 -35.08 -66.08
N ALA A 94 -9.90 -36.44 -66.14
CA ALA A 94 -10.70 -37.28 -66.99
C ALA A 94 -12.20 -37.28 -66.64
N ALA A 95 -12.55 -37.12 -65.37
CA ALA A 95 -13.92 -37.06 -64.88
C ALA A 95 -14.57 -35.71 -65.27
N GLU A 96 -13.86 -34.61 -65.06
CA GLU A 96 -14.31 -33.25 -65.44
C GLU A 96 -14.55 -33.16 -66.98
N LYS A 97 -13.71 -33.79 -67.82
CA LYS A 97 -13.90 -33.86 -69.26
C LYS A 97 -15.15 -34.64 -69.64
N SER A 98 -15.42 -35.75 -68.96
CA SER A 98 -16.62 -36.55 -69.20
C SER A 98 -17.91 -35.78 -68.82
N SER A 99 -17.90 -35.04 -67.68
CA SER A 99 -19.01 -34.17 -67.28
C SER A 99 -19.27 -33.05 -68.31
N LEU A 100 -18.19 -32.43 -68.82
CA LEU A 100 -18.32 -31.40 -69.85
C LEU A 100 -18.91 -31.94 -71.16
N GLU A 101 -18.49 -33.16 -71.58
CA GLU A 101 -19.07 -33.82 -72.76
C GLU A 101 -20.53 -34.14 -72.57
N MET A 102 -21.03 -34.45 -71.36
CA MET A 102 -22.42 -34.64 -71.03
C MET A 102 -23.21 -33.34 -70.99
N GLY A 103 -22.61 -32.20 -71.25
CA GLY A 103 -23.24 -30.88 -71.25
C GLY A 103 -23.32 -30.20 -69.87
N GLU A 104 -22.61 -30.68 -68.88
CA GLU A 104 -22.53 -30.04 -67.54
C GLU A 104 -21.58 -28.85 -67.57
N VAL A 105 -21.83 -27.86 -66.71
CA VAL A 105 -20.94 -26.72 -66.46
C VAL A 105 -19.88 -27.14 -65.45
N VAL A 106 -18.61 -27.15 -65.88
CA VAL A 106 -17.45 -27.60 -65.09
C VAL A 106 -16.59 -26.41 -64.68
N SER A 107 -16.34 -26.26 -63.39
CA SER A 107 -15.47 -25.23 -62.89
C SER A 107 -14.21 -25.86 -62.31
N THR A 108 -13.01 -25.38 -62.77
CA THR A 108 -11.73 -25.86 -62.28
C THR A 108 -10.78 -24.67 -61.96
N VAL A 109 -9.75 -24.91 -61.13
CA VAL A 109 -8.78 -23.89 -60.79
C VAL A 109 -7.52 -24.12 -61.61
N GLN A 110 -7.17 -23.16 -62.42
CA GLN A 110 -5.93 -23.23 -63.26
C GLN A 110 -4.67 -23.17 -62.35
N LYS A 111 -3.93 -24.29 -62.25
CA LYS A 111 -2.83 -24.50 -61.30
C LYS A 111 -1.73 -23.41 -61.36
N PHE A 112 -1.53 -22.80 -62.54
CA PHE A 112 -0.46 -21.80 -62.73
C PHE A 112 -0.83 -20.38 -62.31
N LEU A 113 -2.12 -20.00 -62.35
CA LEU A 113 -2.57 -18.63 -62.02
C LEU A 113 -3.44 -18.54 -60.80
N ILE A 114 -3.76 -19.69 -60.15
CA ILE A 114 -4.69 -19.80 -58.99
C ILE A 114 -6.00 -19.02 -59.24
N THR A 115 -6.46 -18.99 -60.49
CA THR A 115 -7.70 -18.33 -60.87
C THR A 115 -8.72 -19.40 -61.29
N PRO A 116 -9.98 -19.32 -60.81
CA PRO A 116 -11.01 -20.20 -61.26
C PRO A 116 -11.35 -19.92 -62.73
N VAL A 117 -11.66 -20.95 -63.43
CA VAL A 117 -12.18 -20.90 -64.79
C VAL A 117 -13.31 -21.87 -64.91
N THR A 118 -14.37 -21.48 -65.63
CA THR A 118 -15.55 -22.32 -65.81
C THR A 118 -15.73 -22.62 -67.28
N PHE A 119 -16.00 -23.89 -67.59
CA PHE A 119 -16.17 -24.38 -68.93
C PHE A 119 -17.59 -24.91 -69.11
N PHE A 120 -18.14 -24.71 -70.34
CA PHE A 120 -19.40 -25.28 -70.74
C PHE A 120 -19.42 -25.57 -72.23
N LYS A 121 -20.26 -26.49 -72.69
CA LYS A 121 -20.38 -26.88 -74.08
C LYS A 121 -21.64 -26.29 -74.69
N ALA A 122 -21.50 -25.57 -75.82
CA ALA A 122 -22.65 -25.07 -76.61
C ALA A 122 -22.48 -25.57 -78.03
N GLY A 123 -23.32 -26.59 -78.40
CA GLY A 123 -23.19 -27.35 -79.66
C GLY A 123 -21.85 -28.11 -79.74
N ASP A 124 -21.08 -27.91 -80.79
CA ASP A 124 -19.76 -28.52 -80.97
C ASP A 124 -18.63 -27.69 -80.38
N SER A 125 -18.88 -26.48 -79.81
CA SER A 125 -17.92 -25.57 -79.31
C SER A 125 -17.84 -25.65 -77.77
N ILE A 126 -16.60 -25.65 -77.24
CA ILE A 126 -16.35 -25.50 -75.81
C ILE A 126 -16.05 -24.05 -75.54
N LEU A 127 -16.78 -23.46 -74.58
CA LEU A 127 -16.59 -22.10 -74.16
C LEU A 127 -16.01 -22.05 -72.72
N LYS A 128 -15.15 -21.04 -72.51
CA LYS A 128 -14.45 -20.77 -71.24
C LYS A 128 -14.88 -19.42 -70.74
N VAL A 129 -15.31 -19.38 -69.48
CA VAL A 129 -15.53 -18.16 -68.72
C VAL A 129 -14.33 -17.90 -67.82
N SER A 130 -13.70 -16.75 -67.95
CA SER A 130 -12.53 -16.35 -67.17
C SER A 130 -12.65 -14.89 -66.73
N ILE A 131 -11.86 -14.51 -65.72
CA ILE A 131 -11.79 -13.09 -65.30
C ILE A 131 -10.99 -12.31 -66.36
N ARG A 132 -11.44 -11.14 -66.76
CA ARG A 132 -10.71 -10.25 -67.62
C ARG A 132 -9.34 -9.89 -67.08
N SER A 133 -8.28 -10.01 -67.87
CA SER A 133 -6.88 -9.87 -67.39
C SER A 133 -6.51 -8.51 -66.74
N HIS A 134 -7.27 -7.45 -67.06
CA HIS A 134 -7.06 -6.13 -66.47
C HIS A 134 -7.81 -5.90 -65.15
N VAL A 135 -8.68 -6.84 -64.71
CA VAL A 135 -9.39 -6.77 -63.46
C VAL A 135 -8.55 -7.45 -62.36
N ASN A 136 -7.56 -6.73 -61.81
CA ASN A 136 -6.68 -7.22 -60.72
C ASN A 136 -7.39 -7.21 -59.38
N VAL A 137 -8.50 -7.96 -59.21
CA VAL A 137 -9.30 -8.01 -58.00
C VAL A 137 -8.45 -8.44 -56.77
N PHE A 138 -7.68 -9.51 -56.97
CA PHE A 138 -6.76 -10.02 -55.93
C PHE A 138 -5.74 -8.97 -55.47
N ARG A 139 -5.11 -8.25 -56.42
CA ARG A 139 -4.13 -7.21 -56.10
C ARG A 139 -4.77 -6.05 -55.34
N LYS A 140 -5.97 -5.60 -55.73
CA LYS A 140 -6.67 -4.51 -55.08
C LYS A 140 -7.08 -4.89 -53.62
N MET A 141 -7.56 -6.13 -53.41
CA MET A 141 -7.92 -6.65 -52.09
C MET A 141 -6.71 -6.80 -51.19
N SER A 142 -5.60 -7.38 -51.70
CA SER A 142 -4.34 -7.51 -50.95
C SER A 142 -3.77 -6.16 -50.53
N ILE A 143 -3.80 -5.16 -51.43
CA ILE A 143 -3.37 -3.81 -51.13
C ILE A 143 -4.25 -3.16 -50.01
N ARG A 144 -5.57 -3.29 -50.10
CA ARG A 144 -6.48 -2.76 -49.07
C ARG A 144 -6.24 -3.44 -47.73
N ALA A 145 -6.13 -4.78 -47.70
CA ALA A 145 -5.82 -5.54 -46.50
C ALA A 145 -4.47 -5.11 -45.87
N PHE A 146 -3.46 -4.87 -46.69
CA PHE A 146 -2.16 -4.38 -46.25
C PHE A 146 -2.25 -3.00 -45.60
N TYR A 147 -2.97 -2.04 -46.19
CA TYR A 147 -3.15 -0.71 -45.63
C TYR A 147 -3.93 -0.74 -44.29
N THR A 148 -5.02 -1.50 -44.24
CA THR A 148 -5.80 -1.60 -43.00
C THR A 148 -4.98 -2.21 -41.87
N LEU A 149 -4.22 -3.27 -42.15
CA LEU A 149 -3.35 -3.90 -41.19
C LEU A 149 -2.25 -2.93 -40.69
N THR A 150 -1.62 -2.19 -41.60
CA THR A 150 -0.57 -1.22 -41.28
C THR A 150 -1.10 -0.12 -40.37
N ILE A 151 -2.29 0.43 -40.67
CA ILE A 151 -2.94 1.46 -39.85
C ILE A 151 -3.28 0.90 -38.46
N CYS A 152 -3.86 -0.29 -38.35
CA CYS A 152 -4.18 -0.92 -37.07
C CYS A 152 -2.91 -1.16 -36.23
N THR A 153 -1.86 -1.69 -36.84
CA THR A 153 -0.60 -1.96 -36.17
C THR A 153 0.05 -0.67 -35.65
N PHE A 154 0.08 0.38 -36.44
CA PHE A 154 0.61 1.68 -36.04
C PHE A 154 -0.20 2.32 -34.91
N SER A 155 -1.53 2.30 -35.02
CA SER A 155 -2.43 2.82 -33.98
C SER A 155 -2.23 2.10 -32.65
N PHE A 156 -2.12 0.78 -32.67
CA PHE A 156 -1.89 -0.02 -31.48
C PHE A 156 -0.50 0.25 -30.87
N PHE A 157 0.50 0.44 -31.71
CA PHE A 157 1.86 0.80 -31.27
C PHE A 157 1.88 2.15 -30.54
N LEU A 158 1.19 3.14 -31.08
CA LEU A 158 1.05 4.45 -30.47
C LEU A 158 0.32 4.36 -29.11
N PHE A 159 -0.74 3.55 -29.06
CA PHE A 159 -1.51 3.33 -27.83
C PHE A 159 -0.65 2.69 -26.72
N VAL A 160 0.11 1.65 -27.04
CA VAL A 160 1.03 0.99 -26.08
C VAL A 160 2.12 1.95 -25.59
N PHE A 161 2.69 2.74 -26.50
CA PHE A 161 3.72 3.73 -26.16
C PHE A 161 3.21 4.78 -25.16
N LEU A 162 2.02 5.33 -25.40
CA LEU A 162 1.41 6.33 -24.53
C LEU A 162 0.99 5.73 -23.17
N SER A 163 0.39 4.54 -23.17
CA SER A 163 -0.07 3.83 -21.97
C SER A 163 1.11 3.45 -21.08
N THR A 164 2.18 2.91 -21.65
CA THR A 164 3.38 2.51 -20.92
C THR A 164 4.03 3.70 -20.20
N ARG A 165 4.14 4.85 -20.86
CA ARG A 165 4.66 6.07 -20.24
C ARG A 165 3.79 6.54 -19.06
N ARG A 166 2.48 6.45 -19.18
CA ARG A 166 1.53 6.89 -18.14
C ARG A 166 1.55 5.97 -16.92
N MET A 167 1.81 4.69 -17.09
CA MET A 167 1.89 3.71 -15.99
C MET A 167 3.25 3.66 -15.31
N LEU A 168 4.35 3.71 -16.07
CA LEU A 168 5.68 3.45 -15.52
C LEU A 168 6.32 4.67 -14.84
N ARG A 169 5.98 5.90 -15.23
CA ARG A 169 6.50 7.11 -14.58
C ARG A 169 6.18 7.21 -13.10
N PRO A 170 4.92 6.98 -12.65
CA PRO A 170 4.58 6.96 -11.22
C PRO A 170 5.34 5.89 -10.44
N ILE A 171 5.49 4.70 -10.99
CA ILE A 171 6.24 3.60 -10.36
C ILE A 171 7.71 3.99 -10.17
N SER A 172 8.33 4.61 -11.17
CA SER A 172 9.72 5.09 -11.05
C SER A 172 9.88 6.16 -9.96
N ARG A 173 8.91 7.08 -9.84
CA ARG A 173 8.89 8.09 -8.77
C ARG A 173 8.72 7.47 -7.40
N LEU A 174 7.83 6.48 -7.27
CA LEU A 174 7.63 5.74 -6.03
C LEU A 174 8.91 5.01 -5.61
N THR A 175 9.57 4.33 -6.55
CA THR A 175 10.85 3.63 -6.29
C THR A 175 11.94 4.61 -5.82
N GLU A 176 12.04 5.78 -6.45
CA GLU A 176 13.02 6.80 -6.04
C GLU A 176 12.69 7.37 -4.66
N ALA A 177 11.41 7.64 -4.39
CA ALA A 177 10.94 8.10 -3.08
C ALA A 177 11.22 7.05 -1.98
N THR A 178 10.97 5.76 -2.25
CA THR A 178 11.27 4.67 -1.33
C THR A 178 12.77 4.58 -1.04
N ARG A 179 13.62 4.79 -2.06
CA ARG A 179 15.08 4.84 -1.85
C ARG A 179 15.48 5.98 -0.94
N LYS A 180 14.92 7.18 -1.12
CA LYS A 180 15.22 8.33 -0.25
C LYS A 180 14.81 8.07 1.19
N VAL A 181 13.62 7.47 1.40
CA VAL A 181 13.17 7.04 2.74
C VAL A 181 14.13 6.02 3.34
N SER A 182 14.65 5.07 2.57
CA SER A 182 15.64 4.11 3.07
C SER A 182 17.01 4.73 3.40
N GLU A 183 17.31 5.89 2.85
CA GLU A 183 18.50 6.71 3.16
C GLU A 183 18.27 7.68 4.35
N GLY A 184 17.06 7.64 4.95
CA GLY A 184 16.70 8.46 6.12
C GLY A 184 16.03 9.79 5.79
N ASP A 185 15.71 10.07 4.52
CA ASP A 185 14.93 11.26 4.16
C ASP A 185 13.43 10.96 4.20
N PHE A 186 12.83 11.18 5.37
CA PHE A 186 11.38 10.98 5.59
C PHE A 186 10.54 12.21 5.19
N THR A 187 11.15 13.26 4.67
CA THR A 187 10.43 14.47 4.22
C THR A 187 9.83 14.33 2.83
N VAL A 188 10.25 13.31 2.08
CA VAL A 188 9.80 13.02 0.72
C VAL A 188 8.30 12.80 0.68
N ARG A 189 7.64 13.49 -0.28
CA ARG A 189 6.20 13.32 -0.55
C ARG A 189 5.96 13.13 -2.04
N LEU A 190 5.03 12.23 -2.35
CA LEU A 190 4.55 11.99 -3.70
C LEU A 190 3.27 12.80 -3.93
N ASN A 191 3.22 13.49 -5.08
CA ASN A 191 2.01 14.21 -5.47
C ASN A 191 0.98 13.22 -6.04
N VAL A 192 -0.16 13.07 -5.35
CA VAL A 192 -1.21 12.12 -5.69
C VAL A 192 -2.32 12.84 -6.45
N ASN A 193 -2.22 12.80 -7.79
CA ASN A 193 -3.24 13.36 -8.70
C ASN A 193 -4.07 12.26 -9.39
N ARG A 194 -4.13 11.06 -8.79
CA ARG A 194 -4.78 9.86 -9.37
C ARG A 194 -5.77 9.27 -8.39
N ARG A 195 -6.83 8.63 -8.93
CA ARG A 195 -7.88 7.95 -8.15
C ARG A 195 -7.91 6.43 -8.42
N ASP A 196 -6.80 5.88 -8.92
CA ASP A 196 -6.62 4.45 -9.18
C ASP A 196 -5.74 3.79 -8.09
N GLU A 197 -5.46 2.50 -8.24
CA GLU A 197 -4.65 1.69 -7.32
C GLU A 197 -3.24 2.26 -7.11
N LEU A 198 -2.67 2.88 -8.15
CA LEU A 198 -1.38 3.57 -8.03
C LEU A 198 -1.49 4.84 -7.19
N GLY A 199 -2.62 5.57 -7.28
CA GLY A 199 -2.91 6.71 -6.42
C GLY A 199 -2.99 6.28 -4.95
N GLN A 200 -3.74 5.22 -4.66
CA GLN A 200 -3.86 4.65 -3.32
C GLN A 200 -2.50 4.19 -2.76
N LEU A 201 -1.67 3.55 -3.59
CA LEU A 201 -0.32 3.14 -3.20
C LEU A 201 0.58 4.34 -2.85
N MET A 202 0.49 5.44 -3.62
CA MET A 202 1.22 6.68 -3.33
C MET A 202 0.73 7.37 -2.05
N GLU A 203 -0.57 7.32 -1.76
CA GLU A 203 -1.14 7.82 -0.49
C GLU A 203 -0.64 7.00 0.70
N ASN A 204 -0.67 5.67 0.62
CA ASN A 204 -0.16 4.78 1.65
C ASN A 204 1.35 5.01 1.89
N PHE A 205 2.13 5.22 0.82
CA PHE A 205 3.53 5.61 0.94
C PHE A 205 3.70 6.94 1.69
N ASN A 206 2.91 7.97 1.34
CA ASN A 206 2.96 9.27 2.02
C ASN A 206 2.55 9.16 3.49
N HIS A 207 1.60 8.29 3.84
CA HIS A 207 1.22 8.01 5.22
C HIS A 207 2.40 7.37 5.97
N MET A 208 2.98 6.32 5.43
CA MET A 208 4.16 5.65 6.02
C MET A 208 5.33 6.63 6.22
N ALA A 209 5.61 7.48 5.23
CA ALA A 209 6.69 8.47 5.33
C ALA A 209 6.43 9.52 6.43
N ARG A 210 5.16 9.89 6.68
CA ARG A 210 4.79 10.77 7.80
C ARG A 210 5.00 10.11 9.15
N GLU A 211 4.58 8.86 9.28
CA GLU A 211 4.77 8.08 10.52
C GLU A 211 6.26 7.92 10.86
N LEU A 212 7.09 7.58 9.86
CA LEU A 212 8.54 7.46 10.06
C LEU A 212 9.17 8.81 10.44
N GLN A 213 8.74 9.91 9.84
CA GLN A 213 9.19 11.26 10.20
C GLN A 213 8.82 11.63 11.64
N SER A 214 7.61 11.28 12.08
CA SER A 214 7.15 11.50 13.44
C SER A 214 7.99 10.70 14.43
N ILE A 215 8.27 9.43 14.13
CA ILE A 215 9.13 8.57 14.96
C ILE A 215 10.55 9.15 15.07
N GLU A 216 11.14 9.59 13.95
CA GLU A 216 12.46 10.22 13.94
C GLU A 216 12.50 11.49 14.81
N TYR A 217 11.48 12.33 14.68
CA TYR A 217 11.36 13.54 15.47
C TYR A 217 11.29 13.22 16.97
N LEU A 218 10.40 12.29 17.36
CA LEU A 218 10.26 11.85 18.75
C LEU A 218 11.56 11.25 19.30
N GLN A 219 12.29 10.49 18.49
CA GLN A 219 13.58 9.92 18.89
C GLN A 219 14.67 10.99 19.11
N LYS A 220 14.75 11.98 18.20
CA LYS A 220 15.70 13.10 18.35
C LYS A 220 15.38 13.95 19.58
N ASP A 221 14.10 14.26 19.79
CA ASP A 221 13.62 15.00 20.95
C ASP A 221 13.95 14.25 22.26
N PHE A 222 13.69 12.93 22.27
CA PHE A 222 14.04 12.07 23.41
C PHE A 222 15.52 12.11 23.73
N ILE A 223 16.42 11.94 22.74
CA ILE A 223 17.88 11.97 22.95
C ILE A 223 18.34 13.35 23.46
N SER A 224 17.76 14.42 22.90
CA SER A 224 18.06 15.79 23.33
C SER A 224 17.67 16.02 24.79
N ASN A 225 16.46 15.62 25.17
CA ASN A 225 15.93 15.78 26.53
C ASN A 225 16.69 14.93 27.54
N VAL A 226 17.01 13.67 27.19
CA VAL A 226 17.89 12.81 28.00
C VAL A 226 19.22 13.51 28.26
N SER A 227 19.88 14.02 27.21
CA SER A 227 21.19 14.68 27.34
C SER A 227 21.12 15.89 28.24
N HIS A 228 20.04 16.67 28.14
CA HIS A 228 19.84 17.85 28.96
C HIS A 228 19.60 17.50 30.43
N GLU A 229 18.73 16.53 30.74
CA GLU A 229 18.40 16.05 32.08
C GLU A 229 19.63 15.40 32.81
N PHE A 230 20.59 14.84 32.05
CA PHE A 230 21.84 14.34 32.61
C PHE A 230 22.88 15.46 32.84
N LYS A 231 22.95 16.44 31.94
CA LYS A 231 23.98 17.48 31.99
C LYS A 231 23.85 18.37 33.24
N THR A 232 22.62 18.71 33.61
CA THR A 232 22.33 19.60 34.73
C THR A 232 22.85 19.05 36.09
N PRO A 233 22.44 17.85 36.55
CA PRO A 233 22.94 17.29 37.79
C PRO A 233 24.46 17.01 37.79
N ILE A 234 25.00 16.56 36.63
CA ILE A 234 26.44 16.35 36.49
C ILE A 234 27.21 17.64 36.69
N ALA A 235 26.75 18.75 36.07
CA ALA A 235 27.40 20.06 36.25
C ALA A 235 27.29 20.56 37.71
N SER A 236 26.15 20.35 38.36
CA SER A 236 25.96 20.66 39.78
C SER A 236 26.92 19.86 40.67
N ILE A 237 27.00 18.54 40.51
CA ILE A 237 27.92 17.66 41.23
C ILE A 237 29.37 18.12 41.03
N GLN A 238 29.81 18.40 39.79
CA GLN A 238 31.15 18.87 39.50
C GLN A 238 31.46 20.22 40.12
N GLY A 239 30.48 21.15 40.06
CA GLY A 239 30.61 22.48 40.66
C GLY A 239 30.85 22.42 42.18
N PHE A 240 29.93 21.73 42.88
CA PHE A 240 30.03 21.61 44.35
C PHE A 240 31.24 20.77 44.81
N ALA A 241 31.58 19.70 44.05
CA ALA A 241 32.82 18.96 44.32
C ALA A 241 34.08 19.79 44.10
N THR A 242 34.06 20.78 43.21
CA THR A 242 35.19 21.73 43.04
C THR A 242 35.25 22.72 44.19
N LEU A 243 34.12 23.22 44.67
CA LEU A 243 34.03 24.10 45.83
C LEU A 243 34.53 23.41 47.12
N LEU A 244 34.22 22.13 47.29
CA LEU A 244 34.72 21.33 48.43
C LEU A 244 36.23 21.21 48.48
N LYS A 245 36.95 21.42 47.39
CA LYS A 245 38.43 21.44 47.38
C LYS A 245 39.03 22.76 47.83
N SER A 246 38.24 23.82 47.99
CA SER A 246 38.76 25.12 48.46
C SER A 246 39.16 25.02 49.94
N PRO A 247 40.35 25.51 50.33
CA PRO A 247 40.76 25.55 51.71
C PRO A 247 39.95 26.58 52.55
N GLU A 248 39.21 27.49 51.92
CA GLU A 248 38.37 28.50 52.55
C GLU A 248 36.96 28.03 52.88
N THR A 249 36.57 26.81 52.47
CA THR A 249 35.22 26.23 52.68
C THR A 249 35.02 25.93 54.19
N THR A 250 33.99 26.52 54.78
CA THR A 250 33.59 26.26 56.18
C THR A 250 33.04 24.85 56.34
N GLU A 251 32.90 24.37 57.59
CA GLU A 251 32.35 23.04 57.86
C GLU A 251 30.84 22.97 57.50
N GLU A 252 30.10 24.07 57.75
CA GLU A 252 28.68 24.17 57.36
C GLU A 252 28.50 24.15 55.83
N GLU A 253 29.31 24.90 55.09
CA GLU A 253 29.31 24.87 53.61
C GLU A 253 29.73 23.50 53.07
N ARG A 254 30.65 22.81 53.75
CA ARG A 254 31.07 21.46 53.36
C ARG A 254 29.96 20.44 53.50
N GLU A 255 29.18 20.52 54.58
CA GLU A 255 28.01 19.70 54.83
C GLU A 255 26.91 20.00 53.80
N GLU A 256 26.62 21.26 53.51
CA GLU A 256 25.66 21.69 52.48
C GLU A 256 26.05 21.19 51.09
N TYR A 257 27.32 21.41 50.65
CA TYR A 257 27.77 20.97 49.31
C TYR A 257 27.77 19.47 49.19
N THR A 258 28.11 18.73 50.23
CA THR A 258 28.03 17.27 50.27
C THR A 258 26.59 16.79 50.14
N SER A 259 25.66 17.43 50.85
CA SER A 259 24.24 17.16 50.78
C SER A 259 23.68 17.35 49.36
N ILE A 260 24.07 18.44 48.69
CA ILE A 260 23.68 18.72 47.32
C ILE A 260 24.23 17.64 46.35
N ILE A 261 25.49 17.24 46.50
CA ILE A 261 26.10 16.18 45.67
C ILE A 261 25.38 14.86 45.85
N ILE A 262 25.04 14.46 47.08
CA ILE A 262 24.29 13.24 47.38
C ILE A 262 22.90 13.29 46.73
N LYS A 263 22.21 14.42 46.89
CA LYS A 263 20.87 14.63 46.33
C LYS A 263 20.86 14.53 44.79
N GLU A 264 21.80 15.19 44.11
CA GLU A 264 21.91 15.15 42.65
C GLU A 264 22.34 13.76 42.16
N SER A 265 23.20 13.05 42.89
CA SER A 265 23.57 11.66 42.57
C SER A 265 22.39 10.71 42.70
N GLN A 266 21.54 10.86 43.71
CA GLN A 266 20.30 10.10 43.88
C GLN A 266 19.29 10.41 42.77
N ARG A 267 19.15 11.70 42.39
CA ARG A 267 18.33 12.14 41.26
C ARG A 267 18.76 11.47 39.96
N LEU A 268 20.06 11.45 39.67
CA LEU A 268 20.67 10.84 38.49
C LEU A 268 20.41 9.32 38.46
N SER A 269 20.58 8.66 39.60
CA SER A 269 20.27 7.21 39.72
C SER A 269 18.81 6.91 39.41
N ARG A 270 17.86 7.67 39.99
CA ARG A 270 16.41 7.54 39.69
C ARG A 270 16.10 7.79 38.21
N LEU A 271 16.71 8.81 37.59
CA LEU A 271 16.54 9.10 36.16
C LEU A 271 17.00 7.92 35.32
N SER A 272 18.21 7.38 35.59
CA SER A 272 18.76 6.22 34.88
C SER A 272 17.86 4.97 35.02
N GLN A 273 17.39 4.67 36.22
CA GLN A 273 16.49 3.53 36.48
C GLN A 273 15.16 3.67 35.71
N ASN A 274 14.54 4.86 35.76
CA ASN A 274 13.29 5.11 35.04
C ASN A 274 13.46 4.98 33.52
N LEU A 275 14.60 5.48 32.98
CA LEU A 275 14.93 5.37 31.57
C LEU A 275 15.10 3.90 31.13
N LEU A 276 15.86 3.10 31.90
CA LEU A 276 16.05 1.67 31.63
C LEU A 276 14.74 0.89 31.70
N ARG A 277 13.89 1.18 32.71
CA ARG A 277 12.56 0.56 32.85
C ARG A 277 11.66 0.93 31.68
N LEU A 278 11.60 2.22 31.30
CA LEU A 278 10.80 2.68 30.17
C LEU A 278 11.26 2.01 28.87
N SER A 279 12.59 1.99 28.60
CA SER A 279 13.16 1.33 27.42
C SER A 279 12.82 -0.16 27.38
N LYS A 280 12.90 -0.88 28.52
CA LYS A 280 12.54 -2.30 28.58
C LYS A 280 11.05 -2.52 28.28
N LEU A 281 10.16 -1.70 28.85
CA LEU A 281 8.72 -1.82 28.68
C LEU A 281 8.21 -1.41 27.30
N GLU A 282 8.97 -0.57 26.56
CA GLU A 282 8.60 -0.18 25.19
C GLU A 282 8.55 -1.35 24.21
N TYR A 283 9.52 -2.25 24.30
CA TYR A 283 9.60 -3.42 23.45
C TYR A 283 8.77 -4.60 23.95
N GLN A 284 8.25 -4.47 25.17
CA GLN A 284 7.44 -5.51 25.79
C GLN A 284 5.99 -5.43 25.30
N GLN A 285 5.50 -6.50 24.66
CA GLN A 285 4.12 -6.59 24.18
C GLN A 285 3.18 -7.31 25.15
N ARG A 286 3.73 -8.05 26.11
CA ARG A 286 2.96 -8.80 27.12
C ARG A 286 3.62 -8.67 28.47
N LEU A 287 2.82 -8.84 29.52
CA LEU A 287 3.31 -8.91 30.89
C LEU A 287 4.26 -10.12 31.06
N THR A 288 5.28 -9.95 31.89
CA THR A 288 6.23 -11.01 32.25
C THR A 288 5.65 -11.91 33.33
N SER A 289 4.86 -11.33 34.25
CA SER A 289 4.11 -12.00 35.30
C SER A 289 2.64 -11.64 35.22
N ASP A 290 1.74 -12.59 35.45
CA ASP A 290 0.30 -12.38 35.48
C ASP A 290 -0.27 -13.17 36.69
N GLU A 291 0.14 -12.76 37.86
CA GLU A 291 -0.25 -13.41 39.11
C GLU A 291 -1.36 -12.62 39.82
N PRO A 292 -2.23 -13.29 40.64
CA PRO A 292 -3.22 -12.61 41.44
C PRO A 292 -2.57 -11.93 42.64
N PHE A 293 -2.93 -10.67 42.90
CA PHE A 293 -2.49 -9.92 44.08
C PHE A 293 -3.59 -8.98 44.61
N SER A 294 -3.51 -8.65 45.91
CA SER A 294 -4.46 -7.75 46.57
C SER A 294 -4.12 -6.30 46.27
N LEU A 295 -4.97 -5.64 45.46
CA LEU A 295 -4.74 -4.26 45.01
C LEU A 295 -4.94 -3.25 46.15
N ASP A 296 -5.96 -3.46 47.01
CA ASP A 296 -6.22 -2.60 48.14
C ASP A 296 -5.08 -2.60 49.17
N GLU A 297 -4.47 -3.77 49.41
CA GLU A 297 -3.32 -3.89 50.30
C GLU A 297 -2.07 -3.23 49.66
N GLN A 298 -1.85 -3.42 48.37
CA GLN A 298 -0.76 -2.77 47.66
C GLN A 298 -0.86 -1.24 47.72
N LEU A 299 -2.06 -0.68 47.57
CA LEU A 299 -2.31 0.76 47.70
C LEU A 299 -2.03 1.25 49.12
N ARG A 300 -2.48 0.52 50.17
CA ARG A 300 -2.19 0.88 51.59
C ARG A 300 -0.68 0.87 51.84
N GLN A 301 -0.01 -0.18 51.43
CA GLN A 301 1.45 -0.29 51.58
C GLN A 301 2.20 0.83 50.82
N THR A 302 1.72 1.25 49.64
CA THR A 302 2.34 2.34 48.90
C THR A 302 2.15 3.70 49.61
N VAL A 303 0.99 3.96 50.23
CA VAL A 303 0.80 5.17 51.03
C VAL A 303 1.75 5.20 52.24
N LEU A 304 1.95 4.05 52.91
CA LEU A 304 2.89 3.95 54.05
C LEU A 304 4.36 4.09 53.54
N LEU A 305 4.70 3.52 52.39
CA LEU A 305 6.04 3.67 51.80
C LEU A 305 6.40 5.13 51.54
N LEU A 306 5.42 5.97 51.20
CA LEU A 306 5.59 7.38 50.90
C LEU A 306 5.44 8.28 52.13
N GLU A 307 5.32 7.71 53.36
CA GLU A 307 5.20 8.49 54.63
C GLU A 307 6.31 9.54 54.77
N PRO A 308 7.59 9.27 54.48
CA PRO A 308 8.63 10.30 54.57
C PRO A 308 8.41 11.52 53.68
N GLU A 309 7.60 11.39 52.62
CA GLU A 309 7.32 12.47 51.67
C GLU A 309 6.06 13.27 52.05
N TRP A 310 5.03 12.64 52.57
CA TRP A 310 3.77 13.30 52.90
C TRP A 310 3.64 13.74 54.36
N ALA A 311 4.28 13.07 55.35
CA ALA A 311 4.23 13.45 56.75
C ALA A 311 4.81 14.85 57.01
N PRO A 312 5.94 15.26 56.44
CA PRO A 312 6.46 16.62 56.60
C PRO A 312 5.55 17.70 56.01
N LYS A 313 4.71 17.35 55.08
CA LYS A 313 3.69 18.24 54.46
C LYS A 313 2.37 18.25 55.22
N GLU A 314 2.23 17.46 56.27
CA GLU A 314 0.99 17.34 57.09
C GLU A 314 -0.25 17.00 56.22
N ILE A 315 -0.08 16.16 55.18
CA ILE A 315 -1.13 15.78 54.25
C ILE A 315 -2.12 14.87 54.98
N SER A 316 -3.42 15.21 54.90
CA SER A 316 -4.51 14.35 55.36
C SER A 316 -4.92 13.38 54.24
N TRP A 317 -5.31 12.17 54.65
CA TRP A 317 -5.73 11.11 53.73
C TRP A 317 -7.20 10.74 53.92
N ASP A 318 -7.98 10.81 52.82
CA ASP A 318 -9.31 10.18 52.76
C ASP A 318 -9.16 8.87 51.94
N VAL A 319 -9.17 7.73 52.67
CA VAL A 319 -8.87 6.41 52.08
C VAL A 319 -10.07 5.52 52.13
N ASN A 320 -10.66 5.18 50.98
CA ASN A 320 -11.78 4.28 50.85
C ASN A 320 -11.44 3.17 49.81
N LEU A 321 -11.04 1.99 50.28
CA LEU A 321 -10.57 0.89 49.47
C LEU A 321 -11.41 -0.37 49.69
N GLU A 322 -12.13 -0.79 48.65
CA GLU A 322 -12.81 -2.09 48.61
C GLU A 322 -11.78 -3.21 48.41
N ASN A 323 -11.94 -4.32 49.17
CA ASN A 323 -11.07 -5.48 49.03
C ASN A 323 -11.11 -6.04 47.59
N THR A 324 -9.99 -6.05 46.90
CA THR A 324 -9.96 -6.36 45.49
C THR A 324 -8.67 -7.12 45.12
N VAL A 325 -8.87 -8.25 44.46
CA VAL A 325 -7.77 -9.01 43.82
C VAL A 325 -7.82 -8.77 42.32
N ILE A 326 -6.68 -8.41 41.76
CA ILE A 326 -6.48 -8.30 40.28
C ILE A 326 -5.37 -9.26 39.86
N ARG A 327 -5.32 -9.54 38.57
CA ARG A 327 -4.21 -10.28 37.95
C ARG A 327 -3.28 -9.32 37.23
N GLY A 328 -1.98 -9.55 37.32
CA GLY A 328 -0.97 -8.75 36.66
C GLY A 328 0.40 -8.87 37.30
N ASP A 329 1.28 -7.96 36.94
CA ASP A 329 2.61 -7.83 37.52
C ASP A 329 2.56 -6.84 38.71
N ALA A 330 2.57 -7.41 39.91
CA ALA A 330 2.43 -6.62 41.16
C ALA A 330 3.56 -5.60 41.32
N GLU A 331 4.79 -5.90 40.89
CA GLU A 331 5.94 -5.02 40.99
C GLU A 331 5.78 -3.79 40.06
N LEU A 332 5.34 -4.04 38.82
CA LEU A 332 5.05 -2.96 37.86
C LEU A 332 3.87 -2.11 38.33
N MET A 333 2.81 -2.72 38.86
CA MET A 333 1.66 -1.98 39.38
C MET A 333 2.01 -1.13 40.60
N GLN A 334 2.87 -1.62 41.50
CA GLN A 334 3.36 -0.81 42.61
C GLN A 334 4.09 0.45 42.12
N GLN A 335 4.86 0.35 41.03
CA GLN A 335 5.52 1.52 40.43
C GLN A 335 4.50 2.56 39.90
N VAL A 336 3.35 2.10 39.36
CA VAL A 336 2.25 3.01 38.98
C VAL A 336 1.78 3.83 40.16
N TRP A 337 1.50 3.16 41.29
CA TRP A 337 1.00 3.84 42.51
C TRP A 337 2.03 4.79 43.09
N ILE A 338 3.32 4.40 43.13
CA ILE A 338 4.40 5.27 43.57
C ILE A 338 4.43 6.54 42.73
N ASN A 339 4.34 6.42 41.39
CA ASN A 339 4.35 7.59 40.52
C ASN A 339 3.14 8.49 40.62
N LEU A 340 1.93 7.91 40.75
CA LEU A 340 0.68 8.68 40.85
C LEU A 340 0.52 9.32 42.21
N LEU A 341 0.74 8.58 43.32
CA LEU A 341 0.67 9.09 44.68
C LEU A 341 1.79 10.06 44.98
N GLY A 342 3.02 9.77 44.52
CA GLY A 342 4.14 10.70 44.63
C GLY A 342 3.87 12.04 43.96
N ASN A 343 3.22 12.03 42.78
CA ASN A 343 2.80 13.28 42.13
C ASN A 343 1.72 14.00 42.94
N ALA A 344 0.72 13.29 43.45
CA ALA A 344 -0.33 13.89 44.30
C ALA A 344 0.29 14.57 45.55
N ILE A 345 1.21 13.89 46.24
CA ILE A 345 1.95 14.44 47.40
C ILE A 345 2.78 15.66 46.99
N LYS A 346 3.51 15.54 45.90
CA LYS A 346 4.43 16.59 45.41
C LYS A 346 3.70 17.91 45.16
N PHE A 347 2.56 17.87 44.48
CA PHE A 347 1.82 19.05 44.04
C PHE A 347 0.76 19.53 45.04
N SER A 348 0.44 18.75 46.08
CA SER A 348 -0.42 19.19 47.16
C SER A 348 0.23 20.27 48.01
N PRO A 349 -0.53 21.26 48.48
CA PRO A 349 -0.06 22.26 49.44
C PRO A 349 0.17 21.64 50.84
N GLN A 350 0.85 22.37 51.70
CA GLN A 350 1.00 22.05 53.12
C GLN A 350 -0.42 21.92 53.78
N GLY A 351 -0.64 20.86 54.53
CA GLY A 351 -1.94 20.58 55.17
C GLY A 351 -3.05 20.20 54.16
N GLY A 352 -2.71 19.92 52.91
CA GLY A 352 -3.67 19.52 51.90
C GLY A 352 -4.27 18.14 52.15
N GLU A 353 -5.30 17.79 51.38
CA GLU A 353 -5.97 16.49 51.45
C GLU A 353 -5.77 15.70 50.13
N ILE A 354 -5.47 14.40 50.24
CA ILE A 354 -5.43 13.44 49.13
C ILE A 354 -6.49 12.37 49.37
N ALA A 355 -7.45 12.26 48.44
CA ALA A 355 -8.45 11.21 48.46
C ALA A 355 -8.03 10.04 47.55
N LEU A 356 -7.97 8.84 48.14
CA LEU A 356 -7.66 7.57 47.47
C LEU A 356 -8.84 6.63 47.57
N SER A 357 -9.45 6.32 46.45
CA SER A 357 -10.60 5.41 46.42
C SER A 357 -10.41 4.27 45.43
N LEU A 358 -10.78 3.07 45.84
CA LEU A 358 -10.84 1.86 45.03
C LEU A 358 -12.26 1.29 45.13
N TYR A 359 -12.93 1.16 44.01
CA TYR A 359 -14.27 0.58 43.93
C TYR A 359 -14.40 -0.33 42.70
N ILE A 360 -15.30 -1.30 42.81
CA ILE A 360 -15.56 -2.32 41.84
C ILE A 360 -16.89 -2.02 41.15
N SER A 361 -16.84 -1.96 39.81
CA SER A 361 -18.01 -1.96 38.95
C SER A 361 -17.84 -3.05 37.91
N ASP A 362 -18.15 -2.79 36.64
CA ASP A 362 -17.76 -3.66 35.49
C ASP A 362 -16.24 -3.74 35.34
N VAL A 363 -15.53 -2.75 35.87
CA VAL A 363 -14.07 -2.65 35.92
C VAL A 363 -13.64 -2.28 37.34
N VAL A 364 -12.40 -2.62 37.69
CA VAL A 364 -11.74 -2.16 38.91
C VAL A 364 -11.23 -0.75 38.67
N LYS A 365 -11.65 0.18 39.54
CA LYS A 365 -11.40 1.60 39.35
C LYS A 365 -10.69 2.20 40.56
N VAL A 366 -9.46 2.69 40.34
CA VAL A 366 -8.70 3.44 41.37
C VAL A 366 -8.73 4.92 41.00
N ARG A 367 -9.10 5.75 41.98
CA ARG A 367 -9.12 7.21 41.84
C ARG A 367 -8.23 7.85 42.90
N ILE A 368 -7.33 8.71 42.43
CA ILE A 368 -6.43 9.52 43.27
C ILE A 368 -6.75 10.97 42.97
N ARG A 369 -7.20 11.70 43.99
CA ARG A 369 -7.56 13.12 43.89
C ARG A 369 -6.68 13.92 44.84
N ASP A 370 -6.04 14.97 44.35
CA ASP A 370 -5.26 15.94 45.08
C ASP A 370 -5.93 17.33 45.03
N GLN A 371 -5.53 18.20 45.96
CA GLN A 371 -5.89 19.61 46.01
C GLN A 371 -4.74 20.52 45.59
N GLY A 372 -3.91 20.04 44.66
CA GLY A 372 -2.72 20.73 44.16
C GLY A 372 -3.05 21.91 43.25
N THR A 373 -1.98 22.41 42.58
CA THR A 373 -2.05 23.56 41.65
C THR A 373 -2.93 23.31 40.45
N GLY A 374 -3.20 22.02 40.14
CA GLY A 374 -3.94 21.64 38.93
C GLY A 374 -3.19 21.90 37.63
N MET A 375 -3.90 21.69 36.53
CA MET A 375 -3.34 21.80 35.17
C MET A 375 -4.37 22.38 34.21
N ASP A 376 -3.91 23.18 33.26
CA ASP A 376 -4.71 23.64 32.14
C ASP A 376 -4.90 22.51 31.09
N GLU A 377 -5.75 22.73 30.12
CA GLU A 377 -6.14 21.74 29.11
C GLU A 377 -4.95 21.36 28.19
N ALA A 378 -4.08 22.32 27.87
CA ALA A 378 -2.89 22.10 27.06
C ALA A 378 -1.87 21.19 27.79
N THR A 379 -1.65 21.42 29.09
CA THR A 379 -0.82 20.57 29.94
C THR A 379 -1.39 19.17 30.09
N GLN A 380 -2.71 19.04 30.36
CA GLN A 380 -3.37 17.74 30.50
C GLN A 380 -3.23 16.86 29.23
N ALA A 381 -3.23 17.46 28.05
CA ALA A 381 -3.05 16.72 26.80
C ALA A 381 -1.64 16.11 26.67
N ARG A 382 -0.64 16.70 27.35
CA ARG A 382 0.79 16.38 27.14
C ARG A 382 1.47 15.70 28.33
N ILE A 383 0.85 15.62 29.51
CA ILE A 383 1.48 15.06 30.73
C ILE A 383 1.95 13.61 30.60
N PHE A 384 1.48 12.87 29.61
CA PHE A 384 1.92 11.51 29.30
C PHE A 384 3.04 11.46 28.26
N GLU A 385 3.45 12.62 27.69
CA GLU A 385 4.63 12.73 26.85
C GLU A 385 5.90 12.64 27.71
N ARG A 386 6.97 12.05 27.17
CA ARG A 386 8.23 11.87 27.89
C ARG A 386 8.93 13.20 28.08
N PHE A 387 9.51 13.39 29.28
CA PHE A 387 10.20 14.61 29.68
C PHE A 387 9.34 15.88 29.69
N TYR A 388 8.03 15.74 29.44
CA TYR A 388 7.15 16.90 29.52
C TYR A 388 6.98 17.34 30.98
N GLN A 389 7.15 18.62 31.24
CA GLN A 389 6.93 19.31 32.50
C GLN A 389 6.13 20.58 32.20
N GLY A 390 5.06 20.83 32.93
CA GLY A 390 4.31 22.09 32.82
C GLY A 390 5.15 23.28 33.32
N ASP A 391 4.87 24.48 32.79
CA ASP A 391 5.64 25.71 33.06
C ASP A 391 5.82 26.06 34.55
N THR A 392 4.90 25.61 35.40
CA THR A 392 4.97 25.84 36.84
C THR A 392 5.88 24.85 37.60
N SER A 393 6.42 23.84 36.91
CA SER A 393 7.15 22.73 37.53
C SER A 393 8.66 22.92 37.59
N HIS A 394 9.22 23.97 37.00
CA HIS A 394 10.66 24.26 37.10
C HIS A 394 11.19 24.47 38.54
N ALA A 395 10.30 24.76 39.50
CA ALA A 395 10.63 24.86 40.90
C ALA A 395 10.50 23.53 41.68
N HIS A 396 9.97 22.47 41.03
CA HIS A 396 9.71 21.19 41.71
C HIS A 396 10.48 20.05 41.04
N GLU A 397 11.11 19.21 41.86
CA GLU A 397 11.91 18.07 41.41
C GLU A 397 11.09 17.04 40.62
N GLY A 398 11.51 16.72 39.42
CA GLY A 398 10.94 15.65 38.59
C GLY A 398 11.61 15.61 37.23
N ASN A 399 11.58 14.46 36.56
CA ASN A 399 12.22 14.26 35.26
C ASN A 399 11.22 14.02 34.12
N GLY A 400 9.91 14.20 34.37
CA GLY A 400 8.86 14.01 33.35
C GLY A 400 8.72 12.57 32.82
N LEU A 401 9.28 11.56 33.51
CA LEU A 401 9.19 10.14 33.10
C LEU A 401 8.20 9.31 33.90
N GLY A 402 7.76 9.77 35.07
CA GLY A 402 6.89 8.98 35.98
C GLY A 402 5.51 8.69 35.39
N LEU A 403 4.82 9.71 34.85
CA LEU A 403 3.48 9.55 34.25
C LEU A 403 3.50 8.76 32.94
N PRO A 404 4.44 8.98 31.99
CA PRO A 404 4.64 8.11 30.83
C PRO A 404 4.88 6.64 31.20
N LEU A 405 5.69 6.38 32.24
CA LEU A 405 5.96 5.04 32.74
C LEU A 405 4.67 4.40 33.32
N ALA A 406 3.94 5.13 34.17
CA ALA A 406 2.66 4.66 34.73
C ALA A 406 1.66 4.33 33.60
N LYS A 407 1.52 5.21 32.61
CA LYS A 407 0.67 4.99 31.44
C LYS A 407 1.03 3.72 30.69
N ARG A 408 2.31 3.52 30.40
CA ARG A 408 2.80 2.32 29.69
C ARG A 408 2.54 1.03 30.46
N ILE A 409 2.74 1.05 31.78
CA ILE A 409 2.46 -0.13 32.63
C ILE A 409 0.96 -0.45 32.61
N ILE A 410 0.08 0.55 32.76
CA ILE A 410 -1.37 0.36 32.71
C ILE A 410 -1.81 -0.17 31.34
N ASP A 411 -1.25 0.34 30.24
CA ASP A 411 -1.56 -0.14 28.90
C ASP A 411 -1.14 -1.61 28.70
N LEU A 412 -0.01 -2.04 29.26
CA LEU A 412 0.41 -3.44 29.27
C LEU A 412 -0.54 -4.36 30.04
N HIS A 413 -1.19 -3.84 31.09
CA HIS A 413 -2.23 -4.55 31.83
C HIS A 413 -3.61 -4.47 31.16
N GLY A 414 -3.71 -3.86 29.97
CA GLY A 414 -4.97 -3.70 29.24
C GLY A 414 -5.95 -2.74 29.93
N GLY A 415 -5.45 -1.87 30.81
CA GLY A 415 -6.20 -0.84 31.51
C GLY A 415 -6.22 0.51 30.83
N THR A 416 -6.83 1.51 31.47
CA THR A 416 -6.80 2.91 31.01
C THR A 416 -6.41 3.85 32.14
N LEU A 417 -5.60 4.86 31.84
CA LEU A 417 -5.28 5.95 32.76
C LEU A 417 -5.82 7.26 32.19
N ARG A 418 -6.63 7.95 33.00
CA ARG A 418 -7.20 9.25 32.62
C ARG A 418 -6.92 10.28 33.72
N VAL A 419 -6.87 11.54 33.29
CA VAL A 419 -6.74 12.69 34.21
C VAL A 419 -7.88 13.67 33.98
N LYS A 420 -8.34 14.29 35.07
CA LYS A 420 -9.20 15.49 35.08
C LYS A 420 -8.56 16.49 36.03
N SER A 421 -8.30 17.68 35.54
CA SER A 421 -7.66 18.73 36.35
C SER A 421 -8.23 20.10 35.97
N SER A 422 -8.07 21.05 36.83
CA SER A 422 -8.31 22.46 36.51
C SER A 422 -7.33 23.30 37.34
N PRO A 423 -6.83 24.41 36.80
CA PRO A 423 -5.94 25.27 37.57
C PRO A 423 -6.53 25.63 38.94
N GLU A 424 -5.69 25.56 39.96
CA GLU A 424 -6.01 25.86 41.38
C GLU A 424 -7.08 24.96 42.05
N LYS A 425 -7.55 23.91 41.35
CA LYS A 425 -8.56 22.96 41.89
C LYS A 425 -8.02 21.53 42.07
N GLY A 426 -6.72 21.33 41.83
CA GLY A 426 -6.07 20.04 41.91
C GLY A 426 -6.34 19.15 40.74
N SER A 427 -5.92 17.89 40.86
CA SER A 427 -6.05 16.88 39.83
C SER A 427 -6.72 15.62 40.32
N THR A 428 -7.32 14.89 39.39
CA THR A 428 -7.91 13.57 39.67
C THR A 428 -7.41 12.60 38.61
N PHE A 429 -6.56 11.67 39.01
CA PHE A 429 -6.14 10.54 38.18
C PHE A 429 -7.10 9.36 38.42
N THR A 430 -7.49 8.73 37.32
CA THR A 430 -8.38 7.56 37.35
C THR A 430 -7.73 6.44 36.54
N VAL A 431 -7.48 5.32 37.21
CA VAL A 431 -7.00 4.07 36.59
C VAL A 431 -8.19 3.10 36.54
N GLU A 432 -8.42 2.54 35.35
CA GLU A 432 -9.42 1.48 35.14
C GLU A 432 -8.69 0.21 34.68
N LEU A 433 -8.91 -0.90 35.41
CA LEU A 433 -8.30 -2.20 35.14
C LEU A 433 -9.40 -3.24 34.93
N LYS A 434 -9.08 -4.28 34.16
CA LYS A 434 -10.00 -5.41 34.02
C LYS A 434 -10.17 -6.13 35.38
N ARG A 435 -11.37 -6.50 35.68
CA ARG A 435 -11.64 -7.35 36.84
C ARG A 435 -11.06 -8.74 36.55
N ALA A 436 -10.36 -9.34 37.53
CA ALA A 436 -10.07 -10.76 37.48
C ALA A 436 -11.41 -11.52 37.53
N ASP A 437 -11.61 -12.49 36.64
CA ASP A 437 -12.73 -13.39 36.78
C ASP A 437 -12.65 -14.06 38.16
N PRO A 438 -13.75 -14.16 38.91
CA PRO A 438 -13.74 -14.87 40.17
C PRO A 438 -13.22 -16.29 39.92
N PRO A 439 -12.34 -16.83 40.76
CA PRO A 439 -11.86 -18.20 40.59
C PRO A 439 -13.10 -19.11 40.47
N GLU A 440 -13.14 -19.89 39.36
CA GLU A 440 -14.14 -20.94 39.21
C GLU A 440 -14.17 -21.72 40.53
N ARG A 441 -15.31 -21.64 41.27
CA ARG A 441 -15.48 -22.44 42.45
C ARG A 441 -15.43 -23.90 42.01
N SER A 442 -14.26 -24.51 42.11
CA SER A 442 -14.17 -25.96 42.14
C SER A 442 -14.91 -26.45 43.37
N PHE A 443 -16.17 -26.79 43.16
CA PHE A 443 -16.87 -27.62 44.18
C PHE A 443 -16.21 -28.99 44.21
N PRO A 444 -15.90 -29.47 45.42
CA PRO A 444 -15.36 -30.83 45.59
C PRO A 444 -16.41 -31.91 45.24
#